data_ead662cce2a520031baca9836df96fbf
#
_entry.id   ead662cce2a520031baca9836df96fbf
#
_cell.length_a   1.000
_cell.length_b   1.000
_cell.length_c   1.000
_cell.angle_alpha   90.00
_cell.angle_beta   90.00
_cell.angle_gamma   90.00
#
_symmetry.space_group_name_H-M   'P 1'
#
loop_
_entity.id
_entity.type
_entity.pdbx_description
1 polymer ?
#
loop_
_entity_poly.entity_id
_entity_poly.type
_entity_poly.pdbx_seq_one_letter_code
_entity_poly.pdbx_strand_id
1 'polypeptide(L)'
;MTYNPHHDYADASQWRGTTILTVRKNGKVVVVGDGQVSAGNTVMKSSARKVRTLAGGTVLTGFAGATADAFALLERLEAKLEAHPTQLARACVELAKDWRTDKYLRQLQAMMIVADKSETFVLTGNGDVVQPDTAETGSGITAIGSGGNYALSAALAMDEYETDAEVLARKAMGIADRICVFTNNNLTLESLKTD
;
A
#
# COMPACT_ATOMS: atom_id res chain seq x y z
N MET A 1 32.89 -5.82 28.28
CA MET A 1 31.65 -5.72 27.43
C MET A 1 30.48 -5.77 28.39
N THR A 2 29.86 -4.64 28.67
CA THR A 2 28.67 -4.54 29.51
C THR A 2 27.45 -4.85 28.66
N TYR A 3 26.78 -5.96 28.95
CA TYR A 3 25.50 -6.31 28.42
C TYR A 3 24.46 -5.23 28.79
N ASN A 4 23.92 -4.53 27.81
CA ASN A 4 22.84 -3.56 27.99
C ASN A 4 21.50 -4.21 27.68
N PRO A 5 20.67 -4.58 28.67
CA PRO A 5 19.43 -5.32 28.45
C PRO A 5 18.27 -4.46 27.90
N HIS A 6 18.51 -3.19 27.56
CA HIS A 6 17.46 -2.26 27.15
C HIS A 6 17.35 -2.04 25.63
N HIS A 7 18.02 -2.85 24.79
CA HIS A 7 18.07 -2.57 23.35
C HIS A 7 17.13 -3.41 22.47
N ASP A 8 16.35 -4.34 23.04
CA ASP A 8 15.52 -5.27 22.25
C ASP A 8 14.03 -5.33 22.60
N TYR A 9 13.51 -4.39 23.35
CA TYR A 9 12.05 -4.22 23.36
C TYR A 9 11.68 -3.36 22.18
N ALA A 10 11.29 -4.02 21.05
CA ALA A 10 10.54 -3.35 20.00
C ALA A 10 9.44 -2.53 20.67
N ASP A 11 9.49 -1.20 20.47
CA ASP A 11 8.59 -0.26 21.11
C ASP A 11 7.14 -0.76 20.98
N ALA A 12 6.59 -1.25 22.10
CA ALA A 12 5.25 -1.85 22.14
C ALA A 12 4.15 -0.83 21.79
N SER A 13 4.49 0.46 21.68
CA SER A 13 3.61 1.53 21.26
C SER A 13 3.50 1.64 19.71
N GLN A 14 4.40 1.03 18.95
CA GLN A 14 4.37 1.10 17.49
C GLN A 14 3.29 0.18 16.92
N TRP A 15 2.27 0.78 16.35
CA TRP A 15 1.29 0.08 15.52
C TRP A 15 1.95 -0.39 14.23
N ARG A 16 1.91 -1.69 14.00
CA ARG A 16 2.47 -2.35 12.81
C ARG A 16 1.45 -3.30 12.23
N GLY A 17 1.70 -3.72 11.02
CA GLY A 17 0.89 -4.74 10.37
C GLY A 17 0.15 -4.14 9.20
N THR A 18 0.82 -4.16 8.06
CA THR A 18 0.20 -3.83 6.79
C THR A 18 1.06 -4.36 5.67
N THR A 19 0.40 -5.01 4.74
CA THR A 19 0.97 -5.33 3.42
C THR A 19 -0.03 -4.89 2.37
N ILE A 20 0.39 -4.00 1.50
CA ILE A 20 -0.37 -3.62 0.31
C ILE A 20 0.47 -3.99 -0.90
N LEU A 21 -0.15 -4.67 -1.85
CA LEU A 21 0.44 -5.00 -3.14
C LEU A 21 -0.46 -4.45 -4.25
N THR A 22 0.14 -3.88 -5.29
CA THR A 22 -0.56 -3.59 -6.55
C THR A 22 0.08 -4.33 -7.69
N VAL A 23 -0.77 -4.81 -8.59
CA VAL A 23 -0.41 -5.49 -9.83
C VAL A 23 -1.20 -4.89 -10.97
N ARG A 24 -0.51 -4.27 -11.93
CA ARG A 24 -1.07 -3.80 -13.21
C ARG A 24 -0.59 -4.74 -14.29
N LYS A 25 -1.52 -5.50 -14.89
CA LYS A 25 -1.19 -6.53 -15.86
C LYS A 25 -2.39 -6.88 -16.72
N ASN A 26 -2.17 -7.09 -18.04
CA ASN A 26 -3.15 -7.63 -18.97
C ASN A 26 -4.54 -6.97 -18.90
N GLY A 27 -4.58 -5.63 -19.00
CA GLY A 27 -5.85 -4.88 -19.00
C GLY A 27 -6.53 -4.76 -17.64
N LYS A 28 -5.81 -5.00 -16.55
CA LYS A 28 -6.33 -4.90 -15.20
C LYS A 28 -5.30 -4.28 -14.23
N VAL A 29 -5.73 -3.41 -13.34
CA VAL A 29 -4.98 -3.03 -12.13
C VAL A 29 -5.70 -3.54 -10.91
N VAL A 30 -4.96 -4.16 -10.01
CA VAL A 30 -5.44 -4.74 -8.76
C VAL A 30 -4.68 -4.10 -7.61
N VAL A 31 -5.39 -3.70 -6.56
CA VAL A 31 -4.80 -3.33 -5.27
C VAL A 31 -5.34 -4.27 -4.21
N VAL A 32 -4.45 -4.95 -3.51
CA VAL A 32 -4.79 -5.90 -2.46
C VAL A 32 -4.07 -5.55 -1.17
N GLY A 33 -4.77 -5.67 -0.06
CA GLY A 33 -4.22 -5.48 1.29
C GLY A 33 -4.61 -6.62 2.22
N ASP A 34 -3.73 -6.93 3.18
CA ASP A 34 -4.04 -7.82 4.28
C ASP A 34 -4.93 -7.15 5.34
N GLY A 35 -5.45 -7.91 6.29
CA GLY A 35 -6.33 -7.41 7.34
C GLY A 35 -5.67 -7.21 8.71
N GLN A 36 -4.38 -7.51 8.88
CA GLN A 36 -3.77 -7.51 10.21
C GLN A 36 -3.39 -6.10 10.69
N VAL A 37 -3.73 -5.81 11.93
CA VAL A 37 -3.24 -4.65 12.69
C VAL A 37 -2.63 -5.18 13.98
N SER A 38 -1.37 -4.83 14.26
CA SER A 38 -0.63 -5.29 15.44
C SER A 38 -0.13 -4.10 16.25
N ALA A 39 -0.12 -4.26 17.57
CA ALA A 39 0.58 -3.37 18.51
C ALA A 39 1.76 -4.16 19.10
N GLY A 40 2.98 -3.79 18.76
CA GLY A 40 4.16 -4.61 19.04
C GLY A 40 3.98 -6.02 18.47
N ASN A 41 4.04 -7.03 19.35
CA ASN A 41 3.90 -8.45 18.99
C ASN A 41 2.47 -9.02 19.15
N THR A 42 1.47 -8.14 19.39
CA THR A 42 0.09 -8.56 19.61
C THR A 42 -0.80 -8.20 18.43
N VAL A 43 -1.56 -9.16 17.91
CA VAL A 43 -2.56 -8.90 16.87
C VAL A 43 -3.79 -8.26 17.52
N MET A 44 -4.07 -7.01 17.19
CA MET A 44 -5.21 -6.24 17.69
C MET A 44 -6.45 -6.41 16.84
N LYS A 45 -6.26 -6.61 15.53
CA LYS A 45 -7.33 -6.82 14.56
C LYS A 45 -6.81 -7.64 13.38
N SER A 46 -7.62 -8.58 12.90
CA SER A 46 -7.27 -9.45 11.78
C SER A 46 -8.04 -9.17 10.48
N SER A 47 -9.00 -8.24 10.52
CA SER A 47 -9.96 -7.98 9.42
C SER A 47 -10.08 -6.47 9.09
N ALA A 48 -8.99 -5.72 9.19
CA ALA A 48 -8.99 -4.31 8.81
C ALA A 48 -9.07 -4.15 7.27
N ARG A 49 -9.86 -3.19 6.81
CA ARG A 49 -9.93 -2.85 5.39
C ARG A 49 -8.94 -1.72 5.09
N LYS A 50 -7.83 -2.06 4.46
CA LYS A 50 -6.72 -1.15 4.14
C LYS A 50 -6.72 -0.68 2.69
N VAL A 51 -7.60 -1.24 1.87
CA VAL A 51 -7.82 -0.87 0.47
C VAL A 51 -9.17 -0.17 0.36
N ARG A 52 -9.23 0.89 -0.44
CA ARG A 52 -10.42 1.71 -0.69
C ARG A 52 -10.53 2.08 -2.16
N THR A 53 -11.76 2.36 -2.57
CA THR A 53 -12.06 3.01 -3.84
C THR A 53 -12.47 4.47 -3.58
N LEU A 54 -11.96 5.40 -4.39
CA LEU A 54 -12.20 6.84 -4.33
C LEU A 54 -12.70 7.36 -5.68
N ALA A 55 -13.07 8.63 -5.74
CA ALA A 55 -13.50 9.31 -6.97
C ALA A 55 -14.59 8.53 -7.73
N GLY A 56 -15.65 8.13 -7.02
CA GLY A 56 -16.75 7.37 -7.61
C GLY A 56 -16.37 5.98 -8.12
N GLY A 57 -15.31 5.37 -7.58
CA GLY A 57 -14.85 4.02 -7.96
C GLY A 57 -13.81 4.00 -9.07
N THR A 58 -13.28 5.15 -9.50
CA THR A 58 -12.29 5.25 -10.59
C THR A 58 -10.84 5.24 -10.09
N VAL A 59 -10.61 5.39 -8.79
CA VAL A 59 -9.28 5.36 -8.18
C VAL A 59 -9.25 4.33 -7.06
N LEU A 60 -8.21 3.49 -7.07
CA LEU A 60 -7.91 2.53 -6.00
C LEU A 60 -6.80 3.11 -5.12
N THR A 61 -6.90 2.87 -3.82
CA THR A 61 -5.82 3.24 -2.90
C THR A 61 -5.63 2.19 -1.81
N GLY A 62 -4.38 2.02 -1.38
CA GLY A 62 -4.01 1.18 -0.25
C GLY A 62 -3.05 1.94 0.66
N PHE A 63 -3.22 1.78 1.97
CA PHE A 63 -2.49 2.53 2.98
C PHE A 63 -1.71 1.60 3.92
N ALA A 64 -0.44 1.93 4.19
CA ALA A 64 0.40 1.28 5.17
C ALA A 64 0.88 2.30 6.20
N GLY A 65 0.51 2.12 7.47
CA GLY A 65 0.81 3.02 8.58
C GLY A 65 -0.21 2.89 9.72
N ALA A 66 -0.22 3.84 10.64
CA ALA A 66 -1.20 3.86 11.73
C ALA A 66 -2.61 4.14 11.21
N THR A 67 -3.60 3.41 11.71
CA THR A 67 -4.99 3.43 11.18
C THR A 67 -5.65 4.82 11.28
N ALA A 68 -5.35 5.58 12.36
CA ALA A 68 -5.91 6.91 12.54
C ALA A 68 -5.44 7.90 11.45
N ASP A 69 -4.21 7.70 10.97
CA ASP A 69 -3.55 8.56 9.98
C ASP A 69 -4.10 8.31 8.57
N ALA A 70 -4.56 7.06 8.32
CA ALA A 70 -5.12 6.67 7.04
C ALA A 70 -6.33 7.52 6.64
N PHE A 71 -7.24 7.78 7.58
CA PHE A 71 -8.47 8.52 7.28
C PHE A 71 -8.19 9.97 6.87
N ALA A 72 -7.32 10.66 7.60
CA ALA A 72 -6.95 12.04 7.27
C ALA A 72 -6.31 12.17 5.88
N LEU A 73 -5.45 11.21 5.51
CA LEU A 73 -4.83 11.18 4.18
C LEU A 73 -5.80 10.82 3.07
N LEU A 74 -6.75 9.90 3.34
CA LEU A 74 -7.78 9.52 2.37
C LEU A 74 -8.71 10.68 2.06
N GLU A 75 -9.19 11.41 3.06
CA GLU A 75 -10.04 12.61 2.88
C GLU A 75 -9.30 13.69 2.06
N ARG A 76 -8.02 13.92 2.35
CA ARG A 76 -7.21 14.87 1.58
C ARG A 76 -6.96 14.41 0.14
N LEU A 77 -6.71 13.12 -0.07
CA LEU A 77 -6.59 12.57 -1.43
C LEU A 77 -7.87 12.77 -2.22
N GLU A 78 -9.03 12.47 -1.63
CA GLU A 78 -10.32 12.64 -2.29
C GLU A 78 -10.56 14.09 -2.70
N ALA A 79 -10.27 15.05 -1.82
CA ALA A 79 -10.36 16.48 -2.15
C ALA A 79 -9.41 16.89 -3.30
N LYS A 80 -8.19 16.29 -3.38
CA LYS A 80 -7.28 16.54 -4.51
C LYS A 80 -7.77 15.92 -5.81
N LEU A 81 -8.38 14.73 -5.76
CA LEU A 81 -8.99 14.08 -6.93
C LEU A 81 -10.19 14.88 -7.46
N GLU A 82 -11.00 15.43 -6.56
CA GLU A 82 -12.11 16.34 -6.94
C GLU A 82 -11.61 17.64 -7.58
N ALA A 83 -10.54 18.22 -7.04
CA ALA A 83 -9.92 19.43 -7.57
C ALA A 83 -9.19 19.22 -8.92
N HIS A 84 -8.74 18.00 -9.19
CA HIS A 84 -7.97 17.64 -10.39
C HIS A 84 -8.53 16.35 -11.04
N PRO A 85 -9.78 16.38 -11.52
CA PRO A 85 -10.38 15.20 -12.13
C PRO A 85 -9.57 14.70 -13.32
N THR A 86 -9.40 13.38 -13.43
CA THR A 86 -8.62 12.70 -14.47
C THR A 86 -7.10 13.03 -14.50
N GLN A 87 -6.57 13.70 -13.49
CA GLN A 87 -5.15 14.07 -13.39
C GLN A 87 -4.53 13.43 -12.13
N LEU A 88 -4.45 12.08 -12.11
CA LEU A 88 -3.99 11.34 -10.93
C LEU A 88 -2.62 11.80 -10.44
N ALA A 89 -1.65 11.92 -11.35
CA ALA A 89 -0.30 12.39 -11.03
C ALA A 89 -0.33 13.74 -10.29
N ARG A 90 -1.13 14.69 -10.77
CA ARG A 90 -1.27 16.01 -10.16
C ARG A 90 -1.90 15.93 -8.77
N ALA A 91 -2.97 15.17 -8.60
CA ALA A 91 -3.61 14.98 -7.30
C ALA A 91 -2.63 14.37 -6.28
N CYS A 92 -1.84 13.37 -6.70
CA CYS A 92 -0.81 12.75 -5.87
C CYS A 92 0.30 13.73 -5.48
N VAL A 93 0.81 14.55 -6.41
CA VAL A 93 1.84 15.55 -6.14
C VAL A 93 1.32 16.62 -5.17
N GLU A 94 0.10 17.11 -5.35
CA GLU A 94 -0.49 18.09 -4.44
C GLU A 94 -0.75 17.51 -3.04
N LEU A 95 -1.16 16.24 -2.94
CA LEU A 95 -1.24 15.55 -1.65
C LEU A 95 0.13 15.42 -0.98
N ALA A 96 1.16 15.01 -1.72
CA ALA A 96 2.52 14.85 -1.19
C ALA A 96 3.11 16.18 -0.69
N LYS A 97 2.84 17.30 -1.37
CA LYS A 97 3.21 18.65 -0.89
C LYS A 97 2.52 18.99 0.42
N ASP A 98 1.20 18.76 0.52
CA ASP A 98 0.44 18.98 1.75
C ASP A 98 0.97 18.07 2.87
N TRP A 99 1.22 16.80 2.58
CA TRP A 99 1.75 15.85 3.57
C TRP A 99 3.08 16.30 4.17
N ARG A 100 4.00 16.74 3.31
CA ARG A 100 5.32 17.22 3.74
C ARG A 100 5.27 18.52 4.53
N THR A 101 4.37 19.45 4.16
CA THR A 101 4.34 20.83 4.70
C THR A 101 3.40 21.00 5.89
N ASP A 102 2.35 20.19 6.00
CA ASP A 102 1.41 20.25 7.12
C ASP A 102 2.08 19.78 8.41
N LYS A 103 1.93 20.57 9.48
CA LYS A 103 2.58 20.31 10.77
C LYS A 103 2.19 18.96 11.39
N TYR A 104 0.97 18.52 11.17
CA TYR A 104 0.43 17.27 11.71
C TYR A 104 0.73 16.09 10.78
N LEU A 105 0.46 16.24 9.49
CA LEU A 105 0.63 15.17 8.52
C LEU A 105 2.09 14.72 8.37
N ARG A 106 3.05 15.65 8.40
CA ARG A 106 4.49 15.33 8.23
C ARG A 106 5.05 14.42 9.34
N GLN A 107 4.33 14.25 10.45
CA GLN A 107 4.72 13.33 11.51
C GLN A 107 4.25 11.89 11.26
N LEU A 108 3.40 11.68 10.26
CA LEU A 108 2.84 10.39 9.93
C LEU A 108 3.89 9.53 9.23
N GLN A 109 4.27 8.43 9.87
CA GLN A 109 5.11 7.39 9.26
C GLN A 109 4.22 6.43 8.47
N ALA A 110 3.92 6.82 7.25
CA ALA A 110 2.98 6.09 6.40
C ALA A 110 3.43 6.07 4.94
N MET A 111 2.88 5.15 4.20
CA MET A 111 2.99 5.03 2.74
C MET A 111 1.61 4.80 2.16
N MET A 112 1.40 5.26 0.95
CA MET A 112 0.15 5.07 0.22
C MET A 112 0.44 4.63 -1.20
N ILE A 113 -0.33 3.66 -1.70
CA ILE A 113 -0.42 3.36 -3.14
C ILE A 113 -1.70 3.98 -3.65
N VAL A 114 -1.64 4.64 -4.80
CA VAL A 114 -2.79 5.20 -5.51
C VAL A 114 -2.72 4.75 -6.97
N ALA A 115 -3.79 4.20 -7.50
CA ALA A 115 -3.86 3.71 -8.87
C ALA A 115 -5.19 4.04 -9.52
N ASP A 116 -5.16 4.42 -10.80
CA ASP A 116 -6.33 4.49 -11.66
C ASP A 116 -6.16 3.54 -12.87
N LYS A 117 -6.99 3.67 -13.88
CA LYS A 117 -6.91 2.86 -15.10
C LYS A 117 -5.58 3.03 -15.86
N SER A 118 -4.88 4.16 -15.70
CA SER A 118 -3.70 4.54 -16.50
C SER A 118 -2.40 4.47 -15.71
N GLU A 119 -2.41 4.92 -14.45
CA GLU A 119 -1.20 5.18 -13.68
C GLU A 119 -1.25 4.53 -12.30
N THR A 120 -0.09 4.34 -11.70
CA THR A 120 0.07 3.88 -10.30
C THR A 120 1.18 4.68 -9.66
N PHE A 121 0.96 5.19 -8.44
CA PHE A 121 1.93 5.95 -7.67
C PHE A 121 2.07 5.40 -6.25
N VAL A 122 3.30 5.47 -5.73
CA VAL A 122 3.61 5.29 -4.31
C VAL A 122 3.93 6.67 -3.72
N LEU A 123 3.23 7.02 -2.65
CA LEU A 123 3.45 8.27 -1.91
C LEU A 123 4.03 7.96 -0.54
N THR A 124 4.95 8.81 -0.08
CA THR A 124 5.55 8.73 1.27
C THR A 124 5.34 10.02 2.06
N GLY A 125 5.43 9.92 3.38
CA GLY A 125 5.37 11.07 4.28
C GLY A 125 6.51 12.08 4.09
N ASN A 126 7.57 11.70 3.40
CA ASN A 126 8.68 12.60 3.04
C ASN A 126 8.34 13.50 1.84
N GLY A 127 7.21 13.27 1.19
CA GLY A 127 6.77 14.01 0.01
C GLY A 127 7.20 13.38 -1.32
N ASP A 128 7.67 12.12 -1.29
CA ASP A 128 8.01 11.41 -2.52
C ASP A 128 6.74 10.96 -3.24
N VAL A 129 6.74 11.05 -4.56
CA VAL A 129 5.74 10.48 -5.47
C VAL A 129 6.50 9.68 -6.51
N VAL A 130 6.41 8.37 -6.43
CA VAL A 130 7.17 7.45 -7.27
C VAL A 130 6.21 6.63 -8.12
N GLN A 131 6.42 6.65 -9.42
CA GLN A 131 5.76 5.71 -10.34
C GLN A 131 6.62 4.44 -10.40
N PRO A 132 6.06 3.25 -10.12
CA PRO A 132 6.80 1.99 -10.23
C PRO A 132 7.27 1.73 -11.65
N ASP A 133 8.43 1.08 -11.79
CA ASP A 133 8.92 0.64 -13.08
C ASP A 133 7.98 -0.40 -13.70
N THR A 134 7.96 -0.44 -15.02
CA THR A 134 7.29 -1.50 -15.78
C THR A 134 8.28 -2.63 -16.02
N ALA A 135 7.93 -3.85 -15.66
CA ALA A 135 8.72 -5.04 -15.90
C ALA A 135 8.81 -5.35 -17.40
N GLU A 136 9.75 -6.23 -17.80
CA GLU A 136 9.89 -6.69 -19.20
C GLU A 136 8.62 -7.34 -19.75
N THR A 137 7.82 -7.95 -18.87
CA THR A 137 6.49 -8.51 -19.18
C THR A 137 5.42 -7.46 -19.50
N GLY A 138 5.72 -6.16 -19.33
CA GLY A 138 4.76 -5.07 -19.41
C GLY A 138 3.97 -4.83 -18.13
N SER A 139 4.24 -5.58 -17.06
CA SER A 139 3.54 -5.45 -15.78
C SER A 139 4.10 -4.34 -14.90
N GLY A 140 3.24 -3.60 -14.24
CA GLY A 140 3.60 -2.66 -13.16
C GLY A 140 3.28 -3.27 -11.80
N ILE A 141 4.31 -3.62 -11.01
CA ILE A 141 4.14 -4.28 -9.72
C ILE A 141 4.85 -3.48 -8.64
N THR A 142 4.16 -3.16 -7.55
CA THR A 142 4.79 -2.53 -6.39
C THR A 142 4.06 -2.91 -5.11
N ALA A 143 4.77 -2.81 -3.98
CA ALA A 143 4.20 -3.11 -2.68
C ALA A 143 4.75 -2.18 -1.59
N ILE A 144 3.98 -2.01 -0.52
CA ILE A 144 4.34 -1.21 0.65
C ILE A 144 3.99 -1.94 1.95
N GLY A 145 4.61 -1.49 3.02
CA GLY A 145 4.36 -2.00 4.37
C GLY A 145 5.27 -3.15 4.77
N SER A 146 5.00 -3.74 5.95
CA SER A 146 5.89 -4.71 6.61
C SER A 146 6.14 -5.98 5.79
N GLY A 147 5.11 -6.51 5.12
CA GLY A 147 5.21 -7.68 4.24
C GLY A 147 5.44 -7.31 2.78
N GLY A 148 5.57 -6.01 2.45
CA GLY A 148 5.64 -5.52 1.07
C GLY A 148 6.74 -6.17 0.25
N ASN A 149 7.96 -6.25 0.78
CA ASN A 149 9.10 -6.85 0.06
C ASN A 149 8.88 -8.33 -0.24
N TYR A 150 8.20 -9.09 0.64
CA TYR A 150 7.90 -10.50 0.40
C TYR A 150 6.84 -10.66 -0.68
N ALA A 151 5.77 -9.84 -0.61
CA ALA A 151 4.72 -9.82 -1.62
C ALA A 151 5.27 -9.39 -3.00
N LEU A 152 6.09 -8.32 -3.04
CA LEU A 152 6.73 -7.84 -4.26
C LEU A 152 7.63 -8.90 -4.90
N SER A 153 8.54 -9.49 -4.11
CA SER A 153 9.45 -10.52 -4.61
C SER A 153 8.70 -11.74 -5.15
N ALA A 154 7.64 -12.18 -4.45
CA ALA A 154 6.81 -13.28 -4.89
C ALA A 154 6.04 -12.93 -6.19
N ALA A 155 5.49 -11.72 -6.28
CA ALA A 155 4.77 -11.26 -7.47
C ALA A 155 5.71 -11.18 -8.69
N LEU A 156 6.90 -10.60 -8.54
CA LEU A 156 7.89 -10.51 -9.60
C LEU A 156 8.34 -11.91 -10.09
N ALA A 157 8.56 -12.86 -9.16
CA ALA A 157 8.96 -14.23 -9.52
C ALA A 157 7.88 -15.00 -10.28
N MET A 158 6.59 -14.66 -10.08
CA MET A 158 5.46 -15.32 -10.75
C MET A 158 4.97 -14.56 -12.01
N ASP A 159 5.46 -13.36 -12.25
CA ASP A 159 4.92 -12.46 -13.28
C ASP A 159 5.00 -13.03 -14.70
N GLU A 160 6.04 -13.81 -15.01
CA GLU A 160 6.16 -14.47 -16.33
C GLU A 160 5.17 -15.62 -16.53
N TYR A 161 4.71 -16.25 -15.45
CA TYR A 161 3.95 -17.50 -15.49
C TYR A 161 2.46 -17.31 -15.21
N GLU A 162 2.08 -16.24 -14.50
CA GLU A 162 0.68 -15.96 -14.15
C GLU A 162 0.15 -14.77 -14.96
N THR A 163 -0.88 -15.01 -15.73
CA THR A 163 -1.46 -14.00 -16.63
C THR A 163 -2.58 -13.19 -16.00
N ASP A 164 -3.25 -13.70 -14.96
CA ASP A 164 -4.31 -12.98 -14.27
C ASP A 164 -3.74 -12.18 -13.09
N ALA A 165 -3.93 -10.86 -13.13
CA ALA A 165 -3.43 -9.92 -12.13
C ALA A 165 -3.96 -10.21 -10.71
N GLU A 166 -5.21 -10.65 -10.58
CA GLU A 166 -5.81 -10.96 -9.28
C GLU A 166 -5.27 -12.25 -8.69
N VAL A 167 -5.14 -13.29 -9.52
CA VAL A 167 -4.54 -14.57 -9.10
C VAL A 167 -3.10 -14.35 -8.68
N LEU A 168 -2.33 -13.59 -9.46
CA LEU A 168 -0.96 -13.22 -9.13
C LEU A 168 -0.87 -12.50 -7.78
N ALA A 169 -1.70 -11.48 -7.59
CA ALA A 169 -1.73 -10.69 -6.37
C ALA A 169 -2.09 -11.54 -5.14
N ARG A 170 -3.09 -12.39 -5.23
CA ARG A 170 -3.49 -13.29 -4.11
C ARG A 170 -2.42 -14.30 -3.75
N LYS A 171 -1.78 -14.93 -4.75
CA LYS A 171 -0.67 -15.86 -4.51
C LYS A 171 0.51 -15.19 -3.82
N ALA A 172 0.89 -14.00 -4.29
CA ALA A 172 1.98 -13.22 -3.71
C ALA A 172 1.71 -12.81 -2.26
N MET A 173 0.48 -12.36 -1.97
CA MET A 173 0.05 -12.04 -0.59
C MET A 173 0.04 -13.27 0.30
N GLY A 174 -0.35 -14.44 -0.21
CA GLY A 174 -0.27 -15.70 0.54
C GLY A 174 1.16 -16.13 0.88
N ILE A 175 2.15 -15.76 0.07
CA ILE A 175 3.58 -15.97 0.40
C ILE A 175 4.01 -14.98 1.49
N ALA A 176 3.61 -13.71 1.38
CA ALA A 176 3.90 -12.70 2.40
C ALA A 176 3.31 -13.09 3.78
N ASP A 177 2.08 -13.59 3.83
CA ASP A 177 1.43 -14.13 5.05
C ASP A 177 2.26 -15.23 5.73
N ARG A 178 2.85 -16.13 4.95
CA ARG A 178 3.67 -17.24 5.48
C ARG A 178 5.03 -16.82 6.06
N ILE A 179 5.52 -15.64 5.71
CA ILE A 179 6.89 -15.17 6.04
C ILE A 179 6.83 -14.00 7.02
N CYS A 180 5.94 -13.04 6.80
CA CYS A 180 5.85 -11.82 7.58
C CYS A 180 4.86 -11.97 8.74
N VAL A 181 5.36 -11.91 9.96
CA VAL A 181 4.54 -12.01 11.19
C VAL A 181 3.51 -10.86 11.34
N PHE A 182 3.64 -9.80 10.56
CA PHE A 182 2.74 -8.64 10.55
C PHE A 182 1.75 -8.64 9.39
N THR A 183 1.60 -9.76 8.70
CA THR A 183 0.71 -9.93 7.54
C THR A 183 -0.19 -11.14 7.77
N ASN A 184 -1.44 -11.09 7.31
CA ASN A 184 -2.32 -12.25 7.31
C ASN A 184 -3.03 -12.41 5.96
N ASN A 185 -3.71 -13.54 5.78
CA ASN A 185 -4.41 -13.88 4.53
C ASN A 185 -5.89 -13.44 4.50
N ASN A 186 -6.31 -12.55 5.39
CA ASN A 186 -7.62 -11.90 5.32
C ASN A 186 -7.55 -10.72 4.34
N LEU A 187 -7.66 -11.01 3.05
CA LEU A 187 -7.39 -10.06 1.99
C LEU A 187 -8.62 -9.21 1.63
N THR A 188 -8.42 -7.90 1.51
CA THR A 188 -9.32 -6.99 0.80
C THR A 188 -8.70 -6.66 -0.56
N LEU A 189 -9.44 -6.87 -1.63
CA LEU A 189 -8.97 -6.65 -3.00
C LEU A 189 -9.99 -5.81 -3.76
N GLU A 190 -9.48 -4.81 -4.49
CA GLU A 190 -10.24 -3.98 -5.42
C GLU A 190 -9.52 -3.97 -6.78
N SER A 191 -10.26 -3.85 -7.87
CA SER A 191 -9.68 -3.86 -9.22
C SER A 191 -10.39 -2.92 -10.18
N LEU A 192 -9.63 -2.42 -11.16
CA LEU A 192 -10.14 -1.64 -12.30
C LEU A 192 -9.66 -2.28 -13.60
N LYS A 193 -10.47 -2.14 -14.64
CA LYS A 193 -10.02 -2.42 -16.02
C LYS A 193 -9.11 -1.28 -16.48
N THR A 194 -8.02 -1.66 -17.12
CA THR A 194 -7.10 -0.73 -17.79
C THR A 194 -7.24 -1.01 -19.27
N ASP A 195 -7.69 -0.05 -20.01
CA ASP A 195 -7.90 -0.18 -21.47
C ASP A 195 -6.59 -0.34 -22.23
#